data_403042996360525431d32f476b2b7863
#
_entry.id   403042996360525431d32f476b2b7863
#
_cell.length_a   1.000
_cell.length_b   1.000
_cell.length_c   1.000
_cell.angle_alpha   90.00
_cell.angle_beta   90.00
_cell.angle_gamma   90.00
#
_symmetry.space_group_name_H-M   'P 1'
#
loop_
_entity.id
_entity.type
_entity.pdbx_description
1 polymer ?
#
loop_
_entity_poly.entity_id
_entity_poly.type
_entity_poly.pdbx_seq_one_letter_code
_entity_poly.pdbx_strand_id
1 'polypeptide(L)'
;VTNTYYTQGSATERWERAGLFFQAKEYDSAARVLDSLVQEVPEQVAPRLLLARAYYHSAQLSRAERELRTVIDLDPVEHYARLMLGRTLERQGRDEEAAGHLRLAEALGASLT
;
A
#
# COMPACT_ATOMS: atom_id res chain seq x y z
N VAL A 1 9.23 13.19 22.31
CA VAL A 1 9.11 11.80 22.77
C VAL A 1 8.76 10.92 21.61
N THR A 2 9.60 9.95 21.34
CA THR A 2 9.32 8.97 20.29
C THR A 2 8.27 7.99 20.80
N ASN A 3 7.19 7.83 20.03
CA ASN A 3 6.20 6.81 20.35
C ASN A 3 6.66 5.47 19.82
N THR A 4 7.36 4.70 20.65
CA THR A 4 7.92 3.42 20.25
C THR A 4 6.88 2.33 20.10
N TYR A 5 5.63 2.57 20.52
CA TYR A 5 4.55 1.58 20.41
C TYR A 5 4.41 1.07 18.98
N TYR A 6 4.46 1.96 17.99
CA TYR A 6 4.28 1.61 16.59
C TYR A 6 5.47 0.87 15.98
N THR A 7 6.65 1.01 16.58
CA THR A 7 7.88 0.39 16.05
C THR A 7 8.38 -0.74 16.92
N GLN A 8 7.72 -0.99 18.04
CA GLN A 8 8.15 -1.98 19.03
C GLN A 8 7.70 -3.38 18.61
N GLY A 9 8.55 -4.36 18.94
CA GLY A 9 8.24 -5.77 18.69
C GLY A 9 8.89 -6.32 17.44
N SER A 10 8.77 -7.63 17.26
CA SER A 10 9.30 -8.34 16.10
C SER A 10 8.54 -7.96 14.83
N ALA A 11 9.09 -8.34 13.68
CA ALA A 11 8.42 -8.15 12.39
C ALA A 11 7.04 -8.81 12.40
N THR A 12 6.95 -10.04 12.92
CA THR A 12 5.67 -10.76 13.00
C THR A 12 4.67 -10.02 13.89
N GLU A 13 5.11 -9.57 15.05
CA GLU A 13 4.23 -8.82 15.97
C GLU A 13 3.74 -7.52 15.35
N ARG A 14 4.62 -6.81 14.65
CA ARG A 14 4.24 -5.56 13.98
C ARG A 14 3.28 -5.83 12.82
N TRP A 15 3.51 -6.90 12.06
CA TRP A 15 2.60 -7.28 10.99
C TRP A 15 1.20 -7.55 11.52
N GLU A 16 1.08 -8.33 12.59
CA GLU A 16 -0.21 -8.64 13.22
C GLU A 16 -0.89 -7.36 13.74
N ARG A 17 -0.11 -6.50 14.40
CA ARG A 17 -0.63 -5.23 14.93
C ARG A 17 -1.15 -4.33 13.81
N ALA A 18 -0.40 -4.24 12.72
CA ALA A 18 -0.81 -3.46 11.56
C ALA A 18 -2.13 -3.97 10.99
N GLY A 19 -2.28 -5.29 10.89
CA GLY A 19 -3.51 -5.91 10.42
C GLY A 19 -4.71 -5.57 11.29
N LEU A 20 -4.53 -5.57 12.61
CA LEU A 20 -5.60 -5.20 13.53
C LEU A 20 -6.01 -3.74 13.37
N PHE A 21 -5.03 -2.83 13.28
CA PHE A 21 -5.33 -1.42 13.02
C PHE A 21 -6.05 -1.24 11.69
N PHE A 22 -5.59 -1.94 10.65
CA PHE A 22 -6.21 -1.83 9.34
C PHE A 22 -7.67 -2.29 9.38
N GLN A 23 -7.94 -3.43 10.01
CA GLN A 23 -9.30 -3.96 10.15
C GLN A 23 -10.20 -3.02 10.95
N ALA A 24 -9.63 -2.33 11.94
CA ALA A 24 -10.36 -1.34 12.73
C ALA A 24 -10.51 0.00 12.00
N LYS A 25 -10.04 0.10 10.76
CA LYS A 25 -10.04 1.32 9.96
C LYS A 25 -9.22 2.45 10.58
N GLU A 26 -8.26 2.09 11.41
CA GLU A 26 -7.29 3.02 11.98
C GLU A 26 -6.07 3.07 11.06
N TYR A 27 -6.27 3.67 9.88
CA TYR A 27 -5.30 3.62 8.80
C TYR A 27 -4.01 4.37 9.10
N ASP A 28 -4.09 5.49 9.83
CA ASP A 28 -2.88 6.22 10.20
C ASP A 28 -2.01 5.40 11.14
N SER A 29 -2.62 4.71 12.11
CA SER A 29 -1.89 3.83 13.03
C SER A 29 -1.29 2.65 12.28
N ALA A 30 -2.06 2.04 11.39
CA ALA A 30 -1.56 0.94 10.54
C ALA A 30 -0.34 1.41 9.74
N ALA A 31 -0.42 2.59 9.13
CA ALA A 31 0.66 3.13 8.30
C ALA A 31 1.93 3.34 9.13
N ARG A 32 1.83 3.83 10.36
CA ARG A 32 3.00 4.03 11.23
C ARG A 32 3.72 2.71 11.50
N VAL A 33 2.97 1.67 11.85
CA VAL A 33 3.55 0.34 12.09
C VAL A 33 4.18 -0.20 10.81
N LEU A 34 3.45 -0.13 9.69
CA LEU A 34 3.90 -0.68 8.42
C LEU A 34 5.13 0.06 7.87
N ASP A 35 5.20 1.38 8.06
CA ASP A 35 6.36 2.13 7.61
C ASP A 35 7.64 1.62 8.27
N SER A 36 7.60 1.37 9.59
CA SER A 36 8.76 0.81 10.29
C SER A 36 9.10 -0.58 9.78
N LEU A 37 8.10 -1.39 9.44
CA LEU A 37 8.31 -2.74 8.95
C LEU A 37 8.89 -2.74 7.54
N VAL A 38 8.38 -1.88 6.66
CA VAL A 38 8.90 -1.74 5.29
C VAL A 38 10.35 -1.31 5.29
N GLN A 39 10.75 -0.44 6.21
CA GLN A 39 12.15 -0.02 6.32
C GLN A 39 13.05 -1.19 6.69
N GLU A 40 12.56 -2.14 7.46
CA GLU A 40 13.33 -3.31 7.87
C GLU A 40 13.37 -4.38 6.78
N VAL A 41 12.30 -4.56 6.02
CA VAL A 41 12.19 -5.58 4.96
C VAL A 41 11.76 -4.93 3.63
N PRO A 42 12.58 -4.03 3.08
CA PRO A 42 12.16 -3.18 1.95
C PRO A 42 11.84 -3.95 0.67
N GLU A 43 12.33 -5.16 0.51
CA GLU A 43 12.09 -5.99 -0.68
C GLU A 43 10.82 -6.84 -0.58
N GLN A 44 10.14 -6.86 0.55
CA GLN A 44 8.92 -7.64 0.70
C GLN A 44 7.70 -6.87 0.19
N VAL A 45 6.93 -7.53 -0.66
CA VAL A 45 5.75 -6.91 -1.30
C VAL A 45 4.60 -6.72 -0.31
N ALA A 46 4.29 -7.73 0.51
CA ALA A 46 3.09 -7.72 1.33
C ALA A 46 3.01 -6.54 2.31
N PRO A 47 4.04 -6.23 3.11
CA PRO A 47 3.97 -5.08 4.01
C PRO A 47 3.84 -3.76 3.26
N ARG A 48 4.54 -3.62 2.14
CA ARG A 48 4.51 -2.40 1.34
C ARG A 48 3.15 -2.20 0.69
N LEU A 49 2.55 -3.29 0.21
CA LEU A 49 1.21 -3.21 -0.39
C LEU A 49 0.16 -2.81 0.65
N LEU A 50 0.23 -3.36 1.85
CA LEU A 50 -0.70 -2.98 2.91
C LEU A 50 -0.47 -1.53 3.35
N LEU A 51 0.79 -1.07 3.39
CA LEU A 51 1.11 0.33 3.66
C LEU A 51 0.47 1.24 2.61
N ALA A 52 0.59 0.90 1.34
CA ALA A 52 -0.03 1.67 0.27
C ALA A 52 -1.55 1.75 0.45
N ARG A 53 -2.18 0.64 0.84
CA ARG A 53 -3.62 0.61 1.09
C ARG A 53 -4.01 1.51 2.27
N ALA A 54 -3.20 1.52 3.32
CA ALA A 54 -3.45 2.40 4.47
C ALA A 54 -3.34 3.87 4.06
N TYR A 55 -2.35 4.21 3.25
CA TYR A 55 -2.22 5.56 2.71
C TYR A 55 -3.41 5.93 1.81
N TYR A 56 -3.84 5.00 0.96
CA TYR A 56 -4.99 5.23 0.08
C TYR A 56 -6.25 5.56 0.88
N HIS A 57 -6.55 4.75 1.90
CA HIS A 57 -7.74 4.94 2.72
C HIS A 57 -7.68 6.17 3.61
N SER A 58 -6.49 6.66 3.92
CA SER A 58 -6.32 7.90 4.70
C SER A 58 -6.10 9.12 3.80
N ALA A 59 -6.37 8.98 2.50
CA ALA A 59 -6.25 10.03 1.50
C ALA A 59 -4.84 10.61 1.33
N GLN A 60 -3.82 9.83 1.70
CA GLN A 60 -2.42 10.21 1.49
C GLN A 60 -1.97 9.66 0.12
N LEU A 61 -2.54 10.24 -0.94
CA LEU A 61 -2.49 9.67 -2.29
C LEU A 61 -1.09 9.65 -2.89
N SER A 62 -0.29 10.68 -2.65
CA SER A 62 1.09 10.72 -3.16
C SER A 62 1.96 9.63 -2.52
N ARG A 63 1.75 9.38 -1.23
CA ARG A 63 2.47 8.31 -0.53
C ARG A 63 2.01 6.95 -1.02
N ALA A 64 0.70 6.77 -1.20
CA ALA A 64 0.15 5.53 -1.75
C ALA A 64 0.74 5.26 -3.15
N GLU A 65 0.76 6.25 -4.00
CA GLU A 65 1.33 6.13 -5.35
C GLU A 65 2.79 5.67 -5.29
N ARG A 66 3.59 6.27 -4.43
CA ARG A 66 5.01 5.93 -4.31
C ARG A 66 5.21 4.47 -3.92
N GLU A 67 4.46 4.02 -2.92
CA GLU A 67 4.58 2.63 -2.47
C GLU A 67 4.11 1.65 -3.52
N LEU A 68 3.03 1.97 -4.25
CA LEU A 68 2.51 1.11 -5.29
C LEU A 68 3.48 0.98 -6.47
N ARG A 69 4.13 2.06 -6.86
CA ARG A 69 5.14 2.01 -7.91
C ARG A 69 6.31 1.13 -7.50
N THR A 70 6.72 1.19 -6.24
CA THR A 70 7.77 0.31 -5.72
C THR A 70 7.33 -1.15 -5.73
N VAL A 71 6.08 -1.44 -5.35
CA VAL A 71 5.54 -2.81 -5.41
C VAL A 71 5.60 -3.33 -6.85
N ILE A 72 5.21 -2.52 -7.82
CA ILE A 72 5.23 -2.90 -9.24
C ILE A 72 6.66 -3.15 -9.73
N ASP A 73 7.64 -2.37 -9.25
CA ASP A 73 9.03 -2.62 -9.57
C ASP A 73 9.53 -3.94 -8.99
N LEU A 74 9.07 -4.29 -7.77
CA LEU A 74 9.45 -5.54 -7.12
C LEU A 74 8.74 -6.75 -7.73
N ASP A 75 7.50 -6.57 -8.16
CA ASP A 75 6.68 -7.66 -8.71
C ASP A 75 5.79 -7.09 -9.83
N PRO A 76 6.30 -7.06 -11.07
CA PRO A 76 5.57 -6.45 -12.19
C PRO A 76 4.25 -7.11 -12.55
N VAL A 77 4.02 -8.34 -12.12
CA VAL A 77 2.77 -9.06 -12.43
C VAL A 77 1.75 -9.00 -11.28
N GLU A 78 2.06 -8.24 -10.23
CA GLU A 78 1.12 -8.06 -9.12
C GLU A 78 -0.05 -7.18 -9.60
N HIS A 79 -1.15 -7.81 -10.02
CA HIS A 79 -2.27 -7.09 -10.63
C HIS A 79 -2.99 -6.17 -9.64
N TYR A 80 -3.06 -6.54 -8.38
CA TYR A 80 -3.74 -5.72 -7.38
C TYR A 80 -3.03 -4.38 -7.18
N ALA A 81 -1.69 -4.37 -7.19
CA ALA A 81 -0.93 -3.12 -7.08
C ALA A 81 -1.23 -2.19 -8.27
N ARG A 82 -1.35 -2.75 -9.48
CA ARG A 82 -1.69 -1.94 -10.64
C ARG A 82 -3.12 -1.41 -10.56
N LEU A 83 -4.05 -2.23 -10.09
CA LEU A 83 -5.42 -1.78 -9.86
C LEU A 83 -5.45 -0.62 -8.87
N MET A 84 -4.77 -0.77 -7.74
CA MET A 84 -4.73 0.26 -6.72
C MET A 84 -4.03 1.53 -7.22
N LEU A 85 -2.97 1.39 -8.01
CA LEU A 85 -2.30 2.54 -8.59
C LEU A 85 -3.25 3.29 -9.54
N GLY A 86 -3.98 2.56 -10.38
CA GLY A 86 -4.98 3.18 -11.26
C GLY A 86 -6.02 3.96 -10.46
N ARG A 87 -6.58 3.35 -9.42
CA ARG A 87 -7.56 4.02 -8.56
C ARG A 87 -6.99 5.24 -7.83
N THR A 88 -5.74 5.14 -7.39
CA THR A 88 -5.03 6.26 -6.75
C THR A 88 -4.89 7.43 -7.73
N LEU A 89 -4.49 7.13 -8.96
CA LEU A 89 -4.32 8.15 -10.00
C LEU A 89 -5.65 8.80 -10.37
N GLU A 90 -6.74 8.03 -10.45
CA GLU A 90 -8.07 8.58 -10.68
C GLU A 90 -8.44 9.60 -9.60
N ARG A 91 -8.19 9.26 -8.34
CA ARG A 91 -8.48 10.18 -7.23
C ARG A 91 -7.61 11.44 -7.28
N GLN A 92 -6.46 11.36 -7.93
CA GLN A 92 -5.60 12.54 -8.14
C GLN A 92 -5.98 13.32 -9.40
N GLY A 93 -7.02 12.90 -10.13
CA GLY A 93 -7.44 13.54 -11.37
C GLY A 93 -6.57 13.22 -12.58
N ARG A 94 -5.75 12.18 -12.49
CA ARG A 94 -4.81 11.78 -13.56
C ARG A 94 -5.40 10.61 -14.35
N ASP A 95 -6.52 10.87 -15.00
CA ASP A 95 -7.35 9.82 -15.59
C ASP A 95 -6.72 9.08 -16.75
N GLU A 96 -5.97 9.76 -17.61
CA GLU A 96 -5.31 9.11 -18.75
C GLU A 96 -4.24 8.12 -18.29
N GLU A 97 -3.43 8.54 -17.35
CA GLU A 97 -2.40 7.67 -16.77
C GLU A 97 -3.05 6.50 -16.03
N ALA A 98 -4.11 6.79 -15.27
CA ALA A 98 -4.87 5.75 -14.56
C ALA A 98 -5.40 4.67 -15.50
N ALA A 99 -5.95 5.08 -16.65
CA ALA A 99 -6.54 4.15 -17.61
C ALA A 99 -5.52 3.11 -18.10
N GLY A 100 -4.29 3.51 -18.33
CA GLY A 100 -3.23 2.59 -18.74
C GLY A 100 -2.95 1.52 -17.70
N HIS A 101 -2.85 1.92 -16.43
CA HIS A 101 -2.63 0.97 -15.35
C HIS A 101 -3.82 0.04 -15.13
N LEU A 102 -5.05 0.56 -15.26
CA LEU A 102 -6.26 -0.25 -15.10
C LEU A 102 -6.39 -1.30 -16.21
N ARG A 103 -6.08 -0.93 -17.46
CA ARG A 103 -6.10 -1.89 -18.56
C ARG A 103 -5.09 -3.01 -18.32
N LEU A 104 -3.89 -2.66 -17.87
CA LEU A 104 -2.86 -3.65 -17.59
C LEU A 104 -3.24 -4.53 -16.41
N ALA A 105 -3.82 -3.95 -15.36
CA ALA A 105 -4.32 -4.72 -14.22
C ALA A 105 -5.34 -5.76 -14.66
N GLU A 106 -6.29 -5.36 -15.51
CA GLU A 106 -7.30 -6.27 -16.03
C GLU A 106 -6.68 -7.40 -16.86
N ALA A 107 -5.72 -7.06 -17.72
CA ALA A 107 -5.01 -8.05 -18.52
C ALA A 107 -4.23 -9.04 -17.66
N LEU A 108 -3.76 -8.62 -16.48
CA LEU A 108 -3.07 -9.49 -15.54
C LEU A 108 -4.01 -10.30 -14.64
N GLY A 109 -5.32 -10.08 -14.74
CA GLY A 109 -6.31 -10.85 -14.03
C GLY A 109 -7.14 -10.10 -12.98
N ALA A 110 -6.95 -8.81 -12.82
CA ALA A 110 -7.73 -8.04 -11.85
C ALA A 110 -9.18 -7.88 -12.33
N SER A 111 -10.11 -7.90 -11.37
CA SER A 111 -11.48 -7.50 -11.62
C SER A 111 -11.60 -6.01 -11.28
N LEU A 112 -12.14 -5.21 -12.22
CA LEU A 112 -12.31 -3.77 -12.01
C LEU A 112 -13.68 -3.43 -11.39
N THR A 113 -14.55 -4.42 -11.24
CA THR A 113 -15.88 -4.23 -10.67
C THR A 113 -15.96 -4.56 -9.19
#